data_f047f6fb9527e064d3eb038b18895e9a
#
_entry.id   f047f6fb9527e064d3eb038b18895e9a
#
_cell.length_a   1.000
_cell.length_b   1.000
_cell.length_c   1.000
_cell.angle_alpha   90.00
_cell.angle_beta   90.00
_cell.angle_gamma   90.00
#
_symmetry.space_group_name_H-M   'P 1'
#
loop_
_entity.id
_entity.type
_entity.pdbx_description
1 polymer ?
#
loop_
_entity_poly.entity_id
_entity_poly.type
_entity_poly.pdbx_seq_one_letter_code
_entity_poly.pdbx_strand_id
1 'polypeptide(L)'
;AVPLQQQRQHHRQHALGSTNVFIDFSYEMNKLTSEENIRFHFEPQIVYANDELDTVILKLKHNTIRKYPPALTGFTRSPKQGSGGYYFIGHPKADIKQTDKFQCVQLEPQQIIAAKEWSKKLVNKEDFVGIDDPRRVLLHCSFEAGASGAPGFWISPDDGQAYVLLMLLRGYPDWYYDDKYKDKRTGMCPADLIEQGVYMSSIYDDMKRTNPSLCQEIFHFDDEDVEMKPSDHL
;
A
#
# COMPACT_ATOMS: atom_id res chain seq x y z
N ALA A 1 -33.05 -3.06 -10.22
CA ALA A 1 -32.05 -3.62 -9.32
C ALA A 1 -30.85 -2.64 -9.28
N VAL A 2 -30.40 -2.28 -8.09
CA VAL A 2 -29.24 -1.40 -7.90
C VAL A 2 -27.99 -2.20 -8.30
N PRO A 3 -27.08 -1.63 -9.13
CA PRO A 3 -25.87 -2.32 -9.52
C PRO A 3 -25.03 -2.77 -8.31
N LEU A 4 -24.44 -3.95 -8.39
CA LEU A 4 -23.63 -4.54 -7.31
C LEU A 4 -22.52 -3.61 -6.79
N GLN A 5 -21.95 -2.77 -7.65
CA GLN A 5 -20.94 -1.76 -7.26
C GLN A 5 -21.55 -0.68 -6.33
N GLN A 6 -22.77 -0.20 -6.63
CA GLN A 6 -23.43 0.78 -5.75
C GLN A 6 -23.83 0.18 -4.41
N GLN A 7 -24.20 -1.10 -4.36
CA GLN A 7 -24.48 -1.79 -3.10
C GLN A 7 -23.23 -1.95 -2.25
N ARG A 8 -22.08 -2.30 -2.86
CA ARG A 8 -20.79 -2.39 -2.16
C ARG A 8 -20.34 -1.03 -1.61
N GLN A 9 -20.48 0.04 -2.40
CA GLN A 9 -20.16 1.40 -1.94
C GLN A 9 -21.05 1.82 -0.77
N HIS A 10 -22.32 1.52 -0.80
CA HIS A 10 -23.26 1.86 0.26
C HIS A 10 -22.95 1.13 1.57
N HIS A 11 -22.59 -0.16 1.51
CA HIS A 11 -22.15 -0.90 2.68
C HIS A 11 -20.84 -0.38 3.27
N ARG A 12 -19.87 -0.03 2.42
CA ARG A 12 -18.60 0.59 2.85
C ARG A 12 -18.83 1.94 3.54
N GLN A 13 -19.69 2.79 2.98
CA GLN A 13 -20.04 4.09 3.57
C GLN A 13 -20.74 3.96 4.92
N HIS A 14 -21.64 3.00 5.07
CA HIS A 14 -22.33 2.75 6.33
C HIS A 14 -21.36 2.27 7.43
N ALA A 15 -20.39 1.43 7.09
CA ALA A 15 -19.37 0.97 8.01
C ALA A 15 -18.47 2.13 8.48
N LEU A 16 -18.07 3.04 7.58
CA LEU A 16 -17.23 4.20 7.91
C LEU A 16 -17.94 5.21 8.83
N GLY A 17 -19.25 5.33 8.75
CA GLY A 17 -20.05 6.16 9.66
C GLY A 17 -20.15 5.62 11.10
N SER A 18 -19.73 4.38 11.33
CA SER A 18 -19.73 3.75 12.63
C SER A 18 -18.70 4.39 13.55
N THR A 19 -19.08 4.61 14.82
CA THR A 19 -18.17 5.09 15.86
C THR A 19 -17.07 4.07 16.22
N ASN A 20 -17.18 2.85 15.73
CA ASN A 20 -16.22 1.77 15.95
C ASN A 20 -15.07 1.76 14.94
N VAL A 21 -15.15 2.58 13.88
CA VAL A 21 -14.08 2.69 12.88
C VAL A 21 -13.33 4.01 13.11
N PHE A 22 -12.05 3.89 13.39
CA PHE A 22 -11.17 5.02 13.67
C PHE A 22 -9.75 4.73 13.20
N ILE A 23 -8.93 5.75 13.08
CA ILE A 23 -7.49 5.67 12.91
C ILE A 23 -6.79 6.16 14.18
N ASP A 24 -5.75 5.47 14.57
CA ASP A 24 -4.87 5.85 15.67
C ASP A 24 -3.44 6.02 15.13
N PHE A 25 -2.94 7.25 15.17
CA PHE A 25 -1.60 7.58 14.70
C PHE A 25 -0.50 7.34 15.74
N SER A 26 -0.87 7.02 16.98
CA SER A 26 0.06 6.85 18.09
C SER A 26 0.26 5.40 18.50
N TYR A 27 -0.23 4.45 17.71
CA TYR A 27 -0.10 3.02 18.01
C TYR A 27 1.34 2.53 17.77
N GLU A 28 2.23 2.85 18.68
CA GLU A 28 3.67 2.53 18.60
C GLU A 28 4.13 1.54 19.66
N MET A 29 3.36 1.37 20.74
CA MET A 29 3.68 0.47 21.85
C MET A 29 2.44 -0.30 22.33
N ASN A 30 2.65 -1.50 22.84
CA ASN A 30 1.57 -2.39 23.33
C ASN A 30 0.81 -1.84 24.57
N LYS A 31 1.26 -0.75 25.16
CA LYS A 31 0.59 -0.10 26.28
C LYS A 31 -0.01 1.23 25.81
N LEU A 32 -1.21 1.12 25.31
CA LEU A 32 -2.04 2.29 25.09
C LEU A 32 -2.62 2.73 26.44
N THR A 33 -2.06 3.75 27.03
CA THR A 33 -2.77 4.46 28.08
C THR A 33 -3.92 5.22 27.44
N SER A 34 -5.09 5.25 28.08
CA SER A 34 -6.29 5.88 27.52
C SER A 34 -6.14 7.36 27.18
N GLU A 35 -5.12 8.01 27.70
CA GLU A 35 -4.81 9.43 27.48
C GLU A 35 -3.91 9.68 26.26
N GLU A 36 -3.14 8.69 25.82
CA GLU A 36 -2.20 8.79 24.69
C GLU A 36 -2.85 8.47 23.34
N ASN A 37 -4.00 7.79 23.36
CA ASN A 37 -4.68 7.38 22.14
C ASN A 37 -5.39 8.55 21.47
N ILE A 38 -4.81 9.04 20.39
CA ILE A 38 -5.47 9.99 19.51
C ILE A 38 -6.25 9.21 18.46
N ARG A 39 -7.55 9.05 18.67
CA ARG A 39 -8.46 8.43 17.73
C ARG A 39 -9.12 9.46 16.87
N PHE A 40 -9.00 9.29 15.56
CA PHE A 40 -9.68 10.11 14.57
C PHE A 40 -10.71 9.26 13.84
N HIS A 41 -11.92 9.80 13.74
CA HIS A 41 -13.00 9.15 13.01
C HIS A 41 -13.05 9.61 11.57
N PHE A 42 -13.67 8.83 10.73
CA PHE A 42 -13.83 9.13 9.32
C PHE A 42 -15.16 9.82 9.04
N GLU A 43 -15.17 10.71 8.05
CA GLU A 43 -16.40 11.12 7.40
C GLU A 43 -17.03 9.89 6.71
N PRO A 44 -18.38 9.78 6.63
CA PRO A 44 -19.03 8.63 6.03
C PRO A 44 -18.87 8.59 4.51
N GLN A 45 -18.06 9.46 3.95
CA GLN A 45 -17.87 9.62 2.52
C GLN A 45 -16.50 9.10 2.10
N ILE A 46 -16.52 8.22 1.08
CA ILE A 46 -15.31 7.84 0.35
C ILE A 46 -15.00 8.98 -0.62
N VAL A 47 -13.81 9.57 -0.51
CA VAL A 47 -13.39 10.71 -1.33
C VAL A 47 -12.86 10.24 -2.68
N TYR A 48 -12.15 9.12 -2.68
CA TYR A 48 -11.64 8.46 -3.89
C TYR A 48 -11.57 6.96 -3.65
N ALA A 49 -11.87 6.16 -4.67
CA ALA A 49 -11.69 4.72 -4.66
C ALA A 49 -11.37 4.23 -6.08
N ASN A 50 -10.42 3.31 -6.15
CA ASN A 50 -10.09 2.57 -7.37
C ASN A 50 -9.87 1.09 -7.03
N ASP A 51 -10.81 0.25 -7.47
CA ASP A 51 -10.77 -1.19 -7.17
C ASP A 51 -9.63 -1.90 -7.93
N GLU A 52 -9.21 -1.38 -9.10
CA GLU A 52 -8.10 -1.96 -9.85
C GLU A 52 -6.74 -1.69 -9.20
N LEU A 53 -6.58 -0.51 -8.58
CA LEU A 53 -5.38 -0.16 -7.83
C LEU A 53 -5.46 -0.59 -6.36
N ASP A 54 -6.60 -1.16 -5.94
CA ASP A 54 -6.89 -1.56 -4.56
C ASP A 54 -6.63 -0.41 -3.56
N THR A 55 -7.13 0.78 -3.92
CA THR A 55 -6.84 2.02 -3.19
C THR A 55 -8.13 2.74 -2.82
N VAL A 56 -8.16 3.28 -1.61
CA VAL A 56 -9.24 4.15 -1.12
C VAL A 56 -8.66 5.34 -0.36
N ILE A 57 -9.24 6.51 -0.55
CA ILE A 57 -8.94 7.71 0.23
C ILE A 57 -10.17 8.09 1.04
N LEU A 58 -9.97 8.19 2.34
CA LEU A 58 -10.98 8.51 3.32
C LEU A 58 -10.69 9.87 3.93
N LYS A 59 -11.74 10.66 4.17
CA LYS A 59 -11.64 11.94 4.85
C LYS A 59 -11.80 11.75 6.35
N LEU A 60 -10.91 12.33 7.12
CA LEU A 60 -11.05 12.38 8.58
C LEU A 60 -12.04 13.46 9.00
N LYS A 61 -12.86 13.17 10.01
CA LYS A 61 -13.73 14.16 10.64
C LYS A 61 -12.89 15.24 11.29
N HIS A 62 -13.32 16.50 11.15
CA HIS A 62 -12.66 17.59 11.82
C HIS A 62 -12.60 17.36 13.34
N ASN A 63 -11.39 17.47 13.90
CA ASN A 63 -11.16 17.33 15.33
C ASN A 63 -10.76 18.70 15.91
N THR A 64 -11.62 19.26 16.74
CA THR A 64 -11.40 20.57 17.37
C THR A 64 -10.49 20.51 18.61
N ILE A 65 -10.31 19.32 19.16
CA ILE A 65 -9.57 19.13 20.42
C ILE A 65 -8.10 18.83 20.16
N ARG A 66 -7.82 18.12 19.07
CA ARG A 66 -6.47 17.61 18.76
C ARG A 66 -6.07 17.93 17.34
N LYS A 67 -4.82 18.33 17.18
CA LYS A 67 -4.23 18.53 15.85
C LYS A 67 -3.95 17.19 15.19
N TYR A 68 -4.12 17.12 13.86
CA TYR A 68 -3.64 16.02 13.08
C TYR A 68 -2.11 15.94 13.13
N PRO A 69 -1.53 14.74 13.04
CA PRO A 69 -0.10 14.62 12.82
C PRO A 69 0.27 15.32 11.49
N PRO A 70 1.53 15.70 11.32
CA PRO A 70 2.01 16.21 10.04
C PRO A 70 1.67 15.24 8.91
N ALA A 71 1.21 15.78 7.79
CA ALA A 71 0.98 14.98 6.59
C ALA A 71 2.30 14.41 6.08
N LEU A 72 2.24 13.20 5.50
CA LEU A 72 3.35 12.70 4.70
C LEU A 72 3.42 13.56 3.44
N THR A 73 4.50 14.32 3.34
CA THR A 73 4.86 15.10 2.16
C THR A 73 6.05 14.46 1.49
N GLY A 74 6.26 14.68 0.21
CA GLY A 74 7.36 14.05 -0.51
C GLY A 74 6.95 12.71 -1.12
N PHE A 75 6.09 12.80 -2.11
CA PHE A 75 5.82 11.69 -3.01
C PHE A 75 6.78 11.78 -4.20
N THR A 76 7.31 10.66 -4.68
CA THR A 76 8.07 10.64 -5.92
C THR A 76 7.33 9.84 -6.98
N ARG A 77 7.41 10.32 -8.23
CA ARG A 77 6.78 9.66 -9.37
C ARG A 77 7.59 8.48 -9.89
N SER A 78 8.90 8.55 -9.73
CA SER A 78 9.77 7.50 -10.27
C SER A 78 11.05 7.42 -9.46
N PRO A 79 11.41 6.24 -8.95
CA PRO A 79 12.77 6.03 -8.52
C PRO A 79 13.64 6.05 -9.76
N LYS A 80 14.80 6.67 -9.70
CA LYS A 80 15.83 6.42 -10.70
C LYS A 80 16.12 4.92 -10.68
N GLN A 81 15.89 4.25 -11.80
CA GLN A 81 16.10 2.80 -11.92
C GLN A 81 17.48 2.40 -11.36
N GLY A 82 17.48 1.41 -10.48
CA GLY A 82 18.70 0.73 -10.05
C GLY A 82 19.30 1.17 -8.72
N SER A 83 18.75 2.14 -8.01
CA SER A 83 19.34 2.60 -6.76
C SER A 83 18.46 2.32 -5.54
N GLY A 84 18.79 1.27 -4.82
CA GLY A 84 18.28 1.05 -3.48
C GLY A 84 17.01 0.18 -3.43
N GLY A 85 16.72 -0.33 -2.25
CA GLY A 85 15.51 -1.05 -1.95
C GLY A 85 14.46 -0.15 -1.33
N TYR A 86 13.37 -0.77 -0.98
CA TYR A 86 12.24 -0.10 -0.37
C TYR A 86 12.18 -0.41 1.12
N TYR A 87 11.71 0.53 1.91
CA TYR A 87 11.51 0.36 3.35
C TYR A 87 10.03 0.56 3.64
N PHE A 88 9.41 -0.40 4.28
CA PHE A 88 8.02 -0.26 4.73
C PHE A 88 7.96 0.04 6.22
N ILE A 89 6.97 0.84 6.58
CA ILE A 89 6.62 1.12 7.97
C ILE A 89 5.14 0.78 8.13
N GLY A 90 4.81 -0.18 8.99
CA GLY A 90 3.43 -0.63 9.13
C GLY A 90 3.18 -1.42 10.40
N HIS A 91 2.05 -2.09 10.45
CA HIS A 91 1.55 -2.86 11.58
C HIS A 91 1.32 -4.34 11.20
N PRO A 92 2.39 -5.13 10.97
CA PRO A 92 2.26 -6.54 10.62
C PRO A 92 1.53 -7.28 11.75
N LYS A 93 0.63 -8.20 11.40
CA LYS A 93 -0.25 -8.94 12.35
C LYS A 93 -1.15 -8.04 13.21
N ALA A 94 -1.42 -6.83 12.80
CA ALA A 94 -2.10 -5.81 13.61
C ALA A 94 -1.41 -5.54 14.96
N ASP A 95 -0.11 -5.76 15.03
CA ASP A 95 0.74 -5.49 16.18
C ASP A 95 1.33 -4.07 16.11
N ILE A 96 2.21 -3.74 17.03
CA ILE A 96 2.89 -2.44 17.11
C ILE A 96 3.57 -2.08 15.79
N LYS A 97 3.79 -0.79 15.58
CA LYS A 97 4.49 -0.26 14.42
C LYS A 97 5.88 -0.88 14.28
N GLN A 98 6.18 -1.38 13.11
CA GLN A 98 7.47 -1.98 12.77
C GLN A 98 7.98 -1.44 11.45
N THR A 99 9.29 -1.45 11.29
CA THR A 99 9.93 -1.30 9.99
C THR A 99 10.39 -2.66 9.50
N ASP A 100 10.44 -2.86 8.20
CA ASP A 100 11.08 -4.06 7.67
C ASP A 100 12.55 -4.09 8.13
N LYS A 101 12.99 -5.26 8.59
CA LYS A 101 14.35 -5.48 9.07
C LYS A 101 15.37 -5.45 7.93
N PHE A 102 14.91 -5.78 6.74
CA PHE A 102 15.71 -5.85 5.54
C PHE A 102 15.09 -4.98 4.47
N GLN A 103 15.94 -4.37 3.67
CA GLN A 103 15.51 -3.64 2.50
C GLN A 103 14.70 -4.55 1.58
N CYS A 104 13.48 -4.17 1.24
CA CYS A 104 12.68 -4.91 0.28
C CYS A 104 13.28 -4.75 -1.13
N VAL A 105 13.36 -5.83 -1.85
CA VAL A 105 13.98 -5.89 -3.18
C VAL A 105 12.92 -6.24 -4.21
N GLN A 106 12.93 -5.53 -5.33
CA GLN A 106 12.06 -5.86 -6.46
C GLN A 106 12.44 -7.21 -7.05
N LEU A 107 11.43 -8.03 -7.36
CA LEU A 107 11.63 -9.36 -7.92
C LEU A 107 11.93 -9.31 -9.41
N GLU A 108 12.85 -10.17 -9.80
CA GLU A 108 13.15 -10.43 -11.20
C GLU A 108 12.09 -11.35 -11.84
N PRO A 109 11.84 -11.25 -13.16
CA PRO A 109 10.82 -12.06 -13.83
C PRO A 109 10.97 -13.57 -13.62
N GLN A 110 12.21 -14.09 -13.56
CA GLN A 110 12.48 -15.51 -13.34
C GLN A 110 12.05 -15.98 -11.95
N GLN A 111 12.14 -15.13 -10.94
CA GLN A 111 11.71 -15.44 -9.57
C GLN A 111 10.17 -15.57 -9.53
N ILE A 112 9.46 -14.71 -10.27
CA ILE A 112 8.00 -14.76 -10.39
C ILE A 112 7.56 -16.06 -11.08
N ILE A 113 8.22 -16.45 -12.16
CA ILE A 113 7.93 -17.71 -12.86
C ILE A 113 8.15 -18.91 -11.93
N ALA A 114 9.26 -18.93 -11.21
CA ALA A 114 9.58 -20.01 -10.28
C ALA A 114 8.53 -20.12 -9.15
N ALA A 115 8.07 -19.00 -8.61
CA ALA A 115 7.03 -18.96 -7.58
C ALA A 115 5.68 -19.50 -8.11
N LYS A 116 5.28 -19.12 -9.33
CA LYS A 116 4.06 -19.64 -9.98
C LYS A 116 4.13 -21.17 -10.19
N GLU A 117 5.25 -21.66 -10.70
CA GLU A 117 5.45 -23.11 -10.91
C GLU A 117 5.44 -23.89 -9.60
N TRP A 118 6.07 -23.34 -8.58
CA TRP A 118 6.09 -23.94 -7.26
C TRP A 118 4.67 -24.02 -6.67
N SER A 119 3.91 -22.93 -6.69
CA SER A 119 2.51 -22.90 -6.25
C SER A 119 1.66 -23.95 -6.96
N LYS A 120 1.81 -24.06 -8.28
CA LYS A 120 1.12 -25.06 -9.09
C LYS A 120 1.46 -26.50 -8.70
N LYS A 121 2.71 -26.77 -8.37
CA LYS A 121 3.13 -28.09 -7.89
C LYS A 121 2.54 -28.42 -6.51
N LEU A 122 2.44 -27.45 -5.63
CA LEU A 122 2.01 -27.67 -4.24
C LEU A 122 0.49 -27.78 -4.06
N VAL A 123 -0.28 -26.95 -4.73
CA VAL A 123 -1.74 -26.86 -4.58
C VAL A 123 -2.53 -27.02 -5.86
N ASN A 124 -1.86 -27.31 -6.97
CA ASN A 124 -2.43 -27.39 -8.32
C ASN A 124 -3.13 -26.09 -8.78
N LYS A 125 -2.60 -24.94 -8.35
CA LYS A 125 -3.08 -23.60 -8.70
C LYS A 125 -1.89 -22.67 -8.83
N GLU A 126 -2.00 -21.69 -9.73
CA GLU A 126 -1.06 -20.56 -9.74
C GLU A 126 -1.41 -19.58 -8.60
N ASP A 127 -2.62 -19.10 -8.56
CA ASP A 127 -3.20 -18.25 -7.51
C ASP A 127 -2.43 -16.92 -7.29
N PHE A 128 -2.14 -16.23 -8.42
CA PHE A 128 -1.41 -14.96 -8.46
C PHE A 128 -2.20 -13.93 -9.29
N VAL A 129 -3.41 -13.63 -8.85
CA VAL A 129 -4.32 -12.74 -9.58
C VAL A 129 -3.77 -11.31 -9.61
N GLY A 130 -3.61 -10.76 -10.83
CA GLY A 130 -3.14 -9.39 -11.05
C GLY A 130 -1.64 -9.18 -10.81
N ILE A 131 -0.85 -10.27 -10.79
CA ILE A 131 0.60 -10.17 -10.58
C ILE A 131 1.32 -9.46 -11.74
N ASP A 132 0.76 -9.52 -12.94
CA ASP A 132 1.37 -8.95 -14.14
C ASP A 132 0.92 -7.49 -14.42
N ASP A 133 0.26 -6.82 -13.48
CA ASP A 133 -0.18 -5.43 -13.63
C ASP A 133 1.04 -4.47 -13.55
N PRO A 134 1.37 -3.73 -14.64
CA PRO A 134 2.54 -2.86 -14.68
C PRO A 134 2.46 -1.66 -13.72
N ARG A 135 1.28 -1.36 -13.18
CA ARG A 135 1.07 -0.31 -12.18
C ARG A 135 1.51 -0.72 -10.78
N ARG A 136 1.99 -1.95 -10.63
CA ARG A 136 2.35 -2.57 -9.36
C ARG A 136 3.79 -3.04 -9.38
N VAL A 137 4.35 -3.17 -8.20
CA VAL A 137 5.69 -3.71 -7.98
C VAL A 137 5.58 -5.01 -7.17
N LEU A 138 6.40 -5.97 -7.49
CA LEU A 138 6.52 -7.23 -6.77
C LEU A 138 7.81 -7.22 -5.98
N LEU A 139 7.69 -7.53 -4.71
CA LEU A 139 8.76 -7.33 -3.74
C LEU A 139 9.00 -8.61 -2.94
N HIS A 140 10.25 -8.77 -2.58
CA HIS A 140 10.68 -9.69 -1.54
C HIS A 140 10.84 -8.90 -0.25
N CYS A 141 9.95 -9.11 0.71
CA CYS A 141 10.05 -8.45 2.00
C CYS A 141 9.51 -9.32 3.13
N SER A 142 9.84 -8.97 4.36
CA SER A 142 9.48 -9.74 5.55
C SER A 142 8.17 -9.28 6.20
N PHE A 143 7.42 -8.39 5.55
CA PHE A 143 6.14 -7.93 6.08
C PHE A 143 5.09 -9.04 6.03
N GLU A 144 4.31 -9.12 7.09
CA GLU A 144 3.26 -10.13 7.23
C GLU A 144 1.87 -9.52 7.06
N ALA A 145 0.86 -10.39 6.95
CA ALA A 145 -0.54 -10.00 6.86
C ALA A 145 -0.93 -8.94 7.92
N GLY A 146 -1.76 -7.99 7.55
CA GLY A 146 -2.16 -6.86 8.39
C GLY A 146 -1.39 -5.56 8.12
N ALA A 147 -0.32 -5.62 7.34
CA ALA A 147 0.44 -4.44 6.94
C ALA A 147 -0.06 -3.79 5.64
N SER A 148 -1.14 -4.28 5.04
CA SER A 148 -1.73 -3.70 3.82
C SER A 148 -2.06 -2.22 4.04
N GLY A 149 -1.73 -1.37 3.07
CA GLY A 149 -1.81 0.08 3.18
C GLY A 149 -0.55 0.75 3.76
N ALA A 150 0.44 -0.02 4.20
CA ALA A 150 1.69 0.54 4.69
C ALA A 150 2.42 1.32 3.59
N PRO A 151 2.92 2.54 3.89
CA PRO A 151 3.74 3.30 2.96
C PRO A 151 5.10 2.63 2.76
N GLY A 152 5.50 2.54 1.50
CA GLY A 152 6.83 2.12 1.09
C GLY A 152 7.68 3.33 0.73
N PHE A 153 8.81 3.47 1.41
CA PHE A 153 9.72 4.58 1.26
C PHE A 153 10.91 4.19 0.40
N TRP A 154 11.32 5.12 -0.43
CA TRP A 154 12.58 5.09 -1.13
C TRP A 154 13.45 6.26 -0.64
N ILE A 155 14.70 5.99 -0.35
CA ILE A 155 15.65 7.01 0.06
C ILE A 155 16.44 7.45 -1.17
N SER A 156 16.29 8.69 -1.54
CA SER A 156 17.01 9.28 -2.68
C SER A 156 18.52 9.34 -2.39
N PRO A 157 19.33 8.80 -3.28
CA PRO A 157 20.78 8.90 -3.14
C PRO A 157 21.33 10.32 -3.40
N ASP A 158 20.52 11.16 -4.07
CA ASP A 158 20.96 12.50 -4.47
C ASP A 158 20.88 13.49 -3.29
N ASP A 159 19.85 13.39 -2.45
CA ASP A 159 19.59 14.34 -1.36
C ASP A 159 19.42 13.66 0.01
N GLY A 160 19.42 12.33 0.07
CA GLY A 160 19.20 11.55 1.27
C GLY A 160 17.79 11.63 1.86
N GLN A 161 16.84 12.22 1.12
CA GLN A 161 15.45 12.33 1.58
C GLN A 161 14.66 11.05 1.35
N ALA A 162 13.73 10.78 2.24
CA ALA A 162 12.80 9.67 2.11
C ALA A 162 11.51 10.12 1.40
N TYR A 163 11.18 9.43 0.31
CA TYR A 163 9.98 9.68 -0.47
C TYR A 163 9.04 8.50 -0.39
N VAL A 164 7.74 8.76 -0.27
CA VAL A 164 6.71 7.71 -0.38
C VAL A 164 6.54 7.36 -1.85
N LEU A 165 6.92 6.16 -2.20
CA LEU A 165 6.91 5.66 -3.57
C LEU A 165 5.81 4.63 -3.82
N LEU A 166 5.51 3.83 -2.80
CA LEU A 166 4.66 2.66 -2.88
C LEU A 166 3.63 2.65 -1.75
N MET A 167 2.55 1.92 -1.96
CA MET A 167 1.66 1.47 -0.90
C MET A 167 1.60 -0.06 -0.97
N LEU A 168 1.83 -0.73 0.15
CA LEU A 168 1.74 -2.19 0.24
C LEU A 168 0.29 -2.63 0.07
N LEU A 169 0.06 -3.62 -0.77
CA LEU A 169 -1.27 -4.14 -1.03
C LEU A 169 -1.51 -5.48 -0.35
N ARG A 170 -0.82 -6.51 -0.83
CA ARG A 170 -1.07 -7.89 -0.42
C ARG A 170 0.09 -8.81 -0.73
N GLY A 171 0.08 -9.98 -0.13
CA GLY A 171 1.04 -11.03 -0.42
C GLY A 171 0.50 -12.12 -1.35
N TYR A 172 1.41 -12.87 -1.95
CA TYR A 172 1.16 -14.03 -2.81
C TYR A 172 1.94 -15.27 -2.33
N PRO A 173 1.48 -16.45 -2.68
CA PRO A 173 0.26 -16.76 -3.46
C PRO A 173 -1.01 -16.55 -2.64
N ASP A 174 -2.13 -16.28 -3.32
CA ASP A 174 -3.41 -15.99 -2.65
C ASP A 174 -3.86 -17.14 -1.73
N TRP A 175 -3.62 -18.39 -2.10
CA TRP A 175 -3.98 -19.56 -1.29
C TRP A 175 -3.23 -19.63 0.05
N TYR A 176 -2.10 -18.96 0.18
CA TYR A 176 -1.36 -18.92 1.43
C TYR A 176 -2.17 -18.30 2.57
N TYR A 177 -3.05 -17.38 2.26
CA TYR A 177 -3.92 -16.69 3.22
C TYR A 177 -5.27 -17.37 3.42
N ASP A 178 -5.58 -18.45 2.66
CA ASP A 178 -6.80 -19.25 2.81
C ASP A 178 -6.58 -20.37 3.83
N ASP A 179 -7.39 -20.40 4.91
CA ASP A 179 -7.28 -21.40 5.99
C ASP A 179 -7.43 -22.85 5.52
N LYS A 180 -8.07 -23.06 4.40
CA LYS A 180 -8.19 -24.36 3.72
C LYS A 180 -6.83 -24.99 3.39
N TYR A 181 -5.79 -24.17 3.19
CA TYR A 181 -4.45 -24.63 2.85
C TYR A 181 -3.44 -24.49 3.99
N LYS A 182 -3.92 -24.32 5.23
CA LYS A 182 -3.07 -24.12 6.40
C LYS A 182 -1.96 -25.18 6.52
N ASP A 183 -2.29 -26.44 6.26
CA ASP A 183 -1.32 -27.54 6.33
C ASP A 183 -0.23 -27.47 5.24
N LYS A 184 -0.50 -26.76 4.13
CA LYS A 184 0.45 -26.56 3.04
C LYS A 184 1.46 -25.45 3.30
N ARG A 185 1.16 -24.57 4.27
CA ARG A 185 2.08 -23.49 4.68
C ARG A 185 3.32 -24.01 5.39
N THR A 186 3.21 -25.21 6.00
CA THR A 186 4.32 -25.85 6.70
C THR A 186 5.37 -26.31 5.70
N GLY A 187 6.49 -25.64 5.61
CA GLY A 187 7.56 -25.94 4.67
C GLY A 187 7.72 -24.89 3.55
N MET A 188 6.90 -23.84 3.56
CA MET A 188 7.19 -22.67 2.74
C MET A 188 8.43 -21.96 3.26
N CYS A 189 9.36 -21.69 2.37
CA CYS A 189 10.41 -20.72 2.65
C CYS A 189 9.80 -19.32 2.62
N PRO A 190 10.10 -18.43 3.57
CA PRO A 190 9.72 -17.01 3.46
C PRO A 190 10.16 -16.38 2.14
N ALA A 191 11.21 -16.92 1.53
CA ALA A 191 11.68 -16.53 0.20
C ALA A 191 10.69 -16.82 -0.93
N ASP A 192 9.70 -17.67 -0.73
CA ASP A 192 8.68 -18.03 -1.73
C ASP A 192 7.45 -17.12 -1.64
N LEU A 193 7.38 -16.25 -0.64
CA LEU A 193 6.32 -15.26 -0.49
C LEU A 193 6.69 -14.00 -1.26
N ILE A 194 5.74 -13.54 -2.03
CA ILE A 194 5.86 -12.32 -2.82
C ILE A 194 4.90 -11.29 -2.24
N GLU A 195 5.39 -10.10 -1.93
CA GLU A 195 4.55 -8.97 -1.57
C GLU A 195 4.33 -8.09 -2.81
N GLN A 196 3.15 -7.50 -2.90
CA GLN A 196 2.77 -6.59 -3.97
C GLN A 196 2.49 -5.21 -3.42
N GLY A 197 3.07 -4.19 -4.06
CA GLY A 197 2.74 -2.80 -3.83
C GLY A 197 2.19 -2.13 -5.08
N VAL A 198 1.48 -1.03 -4.91
CA VAL A 198 1.07 -0.13 -5.99
C VAL A 198 1.97 1.10 -5.98
N TYR A 199 2.38 1.57 -7.15
CA TYR A 199 3.12 2.82 -7.26
C TYR A 199 2.24 4.02 -6.94
N MET A 200 2.75 4.97 -6.15
CA MET A 200 2.06 6.23 -5.88
C MET A 200 1.84 7.04 -7.16
N SER A 201 2.73 6.94 -8.14
CA SER A 201 2.54 7.51 -9.48
C SER A 201 1.30 6.96 -10.18
N SER A 202 1.02 5.67 -10.08
CA SER A 202 -0.18 5.06 -10.68
C SER A 202 -1.47 5.57 -10.05
N ILE A 203 -1.46 5.78 -8.73
CA ILE A 203 -2.59 6.39 -8.00
C ILE A 203 -2.75 7.86 -8.42
N TYR A 204 -1.65 8.60 -8.50
CA TYR A 204 -1.65 9.99 -8.96
C TYR A 204 -2.21 10.12 -10.37
N ASP A 205 -1.74 9.32 -11.32
CA ASP A 205 -2.16 9.40 -12.74
C ASP A 205 -3.65 9.08 -12.89
N ASP A 206 -4.15 8.07 -12.18
CA ASP A 206 -5.58 7.76 -12.18
C ASP A 206 -6.39 8.90 -11.55
N MET A 207 -5.96 9.42 -10.41
CA MET A 207 -6.64 10.51 -9.72
C MET A 207 -6.60 11.80 -10.53
N LYS A 208 -5.48 12.13 -11.17
CA LYS A 208 -5.36 13.28 -12.06
C LYS A 208 -6.36 13.22 -13.22
N ARG A 209 -6.62 12.02 -13.72
CA ARG A 209 -7.59 11.79 -14.80
C ARG A 209 -9.04 11.83 -14.30
N THR A 210 -9.34 11.30 -13.11
CA THR A 210 -10.72 11.10 -12.64
C THR A 210 -11.20 12.19 -11.69
N ASN A 211 -10.29 12.81 -10.92
CA ASN A 211 -10.58 13.88 -9.96
C ASN A 211 -9.39 14.84 -9.82
N PRO A 212 -9.14 15.71 -10.81
CA PRO A 212 -7.98 16.61 -10.83
C PRO A 212 -7.85 17.52 -9.62
N SER A 213 -8.98 18.04 -9.12
CA SER A 213 -8.98 18.93 -7.95
C SER A 213 -8.50 18.25 -6.68
N LEU A 214 -8.98 17.02 -6.45
CA LEU A 214 -8.53 16.21 -5.31
C LEU A 214 -7.08 15.80 -5.48
N CYS A 215 -6.67 15.47 -6.69
CA CYS A 215 -5.28 15.13 -6.99
C CYS A 215 -4.34 16.28 -6.61
N GLN A 216 -4.68 17.51 -6.97
CA GLN A 216 -3.91 18.70 -6.61
C GLN A 216 -3.92 18.99 -5.10
N GLU A 217 -5.02 18.68 -4.41
CA GLU A 217 -5.11 18.85 -2.95
C GLU A 217 -4.20 17.87 -2.20
N ILE A 218 -4.07 16.64 -2.70
CA ILE A 218 -3.33 15.56 -2.00
C ILE A 218 -1.85 15.53 -2.42
N PHE A 219 -1.60 15.66 -3.71
CA PHE A 219 -0.26 15.60 -4.27
C PHE A 219 0.18 17.02 -4.63
N HIS A 220 0.86 17.68 -3.70
CA HIS A 220 1.48 18.98 -3.92
C HIS A 220 2.76 18.81 -4.74
N PHE A 221 2.63 18.47 -6.02
CA PHE A 221 3.76 18.56 -6.93
C PHE A 221 3.85 19.99 -7.44
N ASP A 222 4.95 20.64 -7.20
CA ASP A 222 5.29 21.87 -7.90
C ASP A 222 5.41 21.54 -9.38
N ASP A 223 4.78 22.36 -10.24
CA ASP A 223 4.73 22.13 -11.70
C ASP A 223 6.13 22.09 -12.35
N GLU A 224 7.17 22.49 -11.63
CA GLU A 224 8.57 22.44 -12.07
C GLU A 224 9.12 21.00 -12.18
N ASP A 225 8.55 20.02 -11.48
CA ASP A 225 8.93 18.60 -11.61
C ASP A 225 8.37 17.93 -12.90
N VAL A 226 7.61 18.64 -13.70
CA VAL A 226 6.92 18.11 -14.90
C VAL A 226 7.82 18.03 -16.13
N GLU A 227 8.93 18.76 -16.17
CA GLU A 227 9.84 18.80 -17.32
C GLU A 227 11.20 18.13 -17.05
N MET A 228 11.22 16.83 -16.82
CA MET A 228 12.39 16.06 -17.25
C MET A 228 12.20 15.67 -18.70
N LYS A 229 12.71 16.51 -19.59
CA LYS A 229 12.88 16.22 -21.02
C LYS A 229 13.60 14.86 -21.16
N PRO A 230 13.18 14.02 -22.13
CA PRO A 230 14.01 12.87 -22.50
C PRO A 230 15.38 13.42 -22.87
N SER A 231 16.41 12.97 -22.20
CA SER A 231 17.78 13.26 -22.61
C SER A 231 18.00 12.58 -23.97
N ASP A 232 18.04 13.40 -25.03
CA ASP A 232 18.66 13.04 -26.28
C ASP A 232 20.14 12.69 -26.00
N HIS A 233 20.39 11.43 -25.83
CA HIS A 233 21.73 10.87 -25.95
C HIS A 233 21.71 9.76 -27.00
N LEU A 234 22.16 10.17 -28.19
CA LEU A 234 22.73 9.36 -29.25
C LEU A 234 23.67 8.26 -28.76
#